data_e23bf4c1cde81757812061b74f154db4
#
_entry.id   e23bf4c1cde81757812061b74f154db4
#
_cell.length_a   1.000
_cell.length_b   1.000
_cell.length_c   1.000
_cell.angle_alpha   90.00
_cell.angle_beta   90.00
_cell.angle_gamma   90.00
#
_symmetry.space_group_name_H-M   'P 1'
#
loop_
_entity.id
_entity.type
_entity.pdbx_description
1 polymer ?
#
loop_
_entity_poly.entity_id
_entity_poly.type
_entity_poly.pdbx_seq_one_letter_code
_entity_poly.pdbx_strand_id
1 'polypeptide(L)'
;PFPEFLGGLRFAGAQVVPIRVYRWKPAPLGGVFDHLVTGIARRQFDAVTFTSAPAAAAVLERSRELDIEDQLLAALRTDVHAMCVGPVTSRPLIRKGVPTSAPERMRLGALARHIAEELPLLGSCTFKAAGHVIEIRGTSVLVDDSVKPLSPSGMAILRALVHRPGGVVSRGDLLRVLPGDGSDTHAVDTAVLRLRTALGDKNIVATVVKRGYRLAVDSRHDDV
;
A
#
# COMPACT_ATOMS: atom_id res chain seq x y z
N PRO A 1 -27.59 7.96 -8.71
CA PRO A 1 -28.15 7.57 -9.99
C PRO A 1 -27.07 7.74 -11.06
N PHE A 2 -27.01 6.81 -12.04
CA PHE A 2 -26.13 6.92 -13.21
C PHE A 2 -26.91 7.66 -14.29
N PRO A 3 -26.75 8.98 -14.45
CA PRO A 3 -27.57 9.76 -15.39
C PRO A 3 -27.42 9.28 -16.84
N GLU A 4 -26.19 8.90 -17.22
CA GLU A 4 -25.88 8.39 -18.55
C GLU A 4 -26.60 7.07 -18.85
N PHE A 5 -26.67 6.15 -17.87
CA PHE A 5 -27.38 4.88 -18.01
C PHE A 5 -28.90 5.09 -18.14
N LEU A 6 -29.48 5.94 -17.30
CA LEU A 6 -30.89 6.28 -17.36
C LEU A 6 -31.24 7.01 -18.67
N GLY A 7 -30.33 7.88 -19.14
CA GLY A 7 -30.45 8.56 -20.44
C GLY A 7 -30.43 7.60 -21.62
N GLY A 8 -29.50 6.63 -21.61
CA GLY A 8 -29.40 5.61 -22.64
C GLY A 8 -30.65 4.73 -22.74
N LEU A 9 -31.22 4.32 -21.60
CA LEU A 9 -32.49 3.57 -21.58
C LEU A 9 -33.66 4.38 -22.14
N ARG A 10 -33.79 5.66 -21.81
CA ARG A 10 -34.82 6.55 -22.33
C ARG A 10 -34.64 6.79 -23.82
N PHE A 11 -33.42 6.98 -24.27
CA PHE A 11 -33.09 7.12 -25.69
C PHE A 11 -33.48 5.87 -26.50
N ALA A 12 -33.32 4.68 -25.89
CA ALA A 12 -33.76 3.40 -26.46
C ALA A 12 -35.31 3.18 -26.40
N GLY A 13 -36.07 4.19 -25.98
CA GLY A 13 -37.54 4.14 -25.93
C GLY A 13 -38.12 3.56 -24.62
N ALA A 14 -37.30 3.28 -23.60
CA ALA A 14 -37.80 2.73 -22.35
C ALA A 14 -38.40 3.81 -21.45
N GLN A 15 -39.56 3.53 -20.83
CA GLN A 15 -40.08 4.33 -19.72
C GLN A 15 -39.35 3.96 -18.44
N VAL A 16 -38.52 4.90 -17.93
CA VAL A 16 -37.66 4.64 -16.76
C VAL A 16 -38.20 5.35 -15.53
N VAL A 17 -38.59 4.57 -14.51
CA VAL A 17 -39.02 5.06 -13.21
C VAL A 17 -37.90 4.74 -12.16
N PRO A 18 -37.11 5.74 -11.75
CA PRO A 18 -36.04 5.50 -10.79
C PRO A 18 -36.61 5.38 -9.37
N ILE A 19 -36.36 4.24 -8.72
CA ILE A 19 -36.74 4.01 -7.32
C ILE A 19 -35.46 4.06 -6.46
N ARG A 20 -35.41 4.97 -5.49
CA ARG A 20 -34.29 5.05 -4.54
C ARG A 20 -34.48 4.07 -3.40
N VAL A 21 -33.74 2.94 -3.44
CA VAL A 21 -33.85 1.84 -2.47
C VAL A 21 -32.95 2.01 -1.25
N TYR A 22 -31.87 2.85 -1.33
CA TYR A 22 -30.97 3.17 -0.22
C TYR A 22 -30.31 4.53 -0.42
N ARG A 23 -29.72 5.06 0.65
CA ARG A 23 -28.88 6.27 0.63
C ARG A 23 -27.53 5.96 1.26
N TRP A 24 -26.47 6.39 0.62
CA TRP A 24 -25.16 6.44 1.23
C TRP A 24 -25.12 7.59 2.22
N LYS A 25 -24.59 7.32 3.40
CA LYS A 25 -24.26 8.35 4.39
C LYS A 25 -22.73 8.38 4.53
N PRO A 26 -22.13 9.58 4.68
CA PRO A 26 -20.72 9.68 5.01
C PRO A 26 -20.43 8.88 6.28
N ALA A 27 -19.24 8.29 6.36
CA ALA A 27 -18.78 7.67 7.60
C ALA A 27 -18.64 8.75 8.69
N PRO A 28 -18.93 8.42 9.95
CA PRO A 28 -18.69 9.36 11.07
C PRO A 28 -17.24 9.86 11.07
N LEU A 29 -17.02 11.09 11.55
CA LEU A 29 -15.68 11.64 11.77
C LEU A 29 -14.98 10.83 12.87
N GLY A 30 -13.69 10.56 12.68
CA GLY A 30 -12.90 9.77 13.61
C GLY A 30 -13.10 8.25 13.45
N GLY A 31 -12.38 7.49 14.24
CA GLY A 31 -12.52 6.03 14.32
C GLY A 31 -11.80 5.25 13.21
N VAL A 32 -12.27 4.04 12.98
CA VAL A 32 -11.61 3.03 12.11
C VAL A 32 -11.43 3.51 10.66
N PHE A 33 -12.39 4.30 10.14
CA PHE A 33 -12.30 4.77 8.76
C PHE A 33 -11.18 5.79 8.57
N ASP A 34 -10.98 6.70 9.51
CA ASP A 34 -9.89 7.68 9.47
C ASP A 34 -8.54 7.00 9.63
N HIS A 35 -8.45 5.96 10.48
CA HIS A 35 -7.26 5.12 10.60
C HIS A 35 -6.94 4.39 9.30
N LEU A 36 -7.95 3.85 8.61
CA LEU A 36 -7.77 3.21 7.31
C LEU A 36 -7.22 4.20 6.27
N VAL A 37 -7.84 5.37 6.12
CA VAL A 37 -7.43 6.39 5.14
C VAL A 37 -6.01 6.90 5.43
N THR A 38 -5.71 7.17 6.71
CA THR A 38 -4.37 7.56 7.16
C THR A 38 -3.35 6.44 6.95
N GLY A 39 -3.73 5.19 7.21
CA GLY A 39 -2.89 4.00 6.99
C GLY A 39 -2.52 3.83 5.52
N ILE A 40 -3.46 4.07 4.59
CA ILE A 40 -3.18 4.07 3.15
C ILE A 40 -2.15 5.16 2.82
N ALA A 41 -2.38 6.40 3.27
CA ALA A 41 -1.47 7.52 3.03
C ALA A 41 -0.05 7.26 3.59
N ARG A 42 0.04 6.57 4.72
CA ARG A 42 1.30 6.16 5.37
C ARG A 42 1.91 4.86 4.81
N ARG A 43 1.32 4.28 3.75
CA ARG A 43 1.80 3.03 3.11
C ARG A 43 1.87 1.83 4.07
N GLN A 44 0.91 1.74 4.98
CA GLN A 44 0.83 0.65 5.97
C GLN A 44 0.19 -0.62 5.39
N PHE A 45 -0.32 -0.55 4.16
CA PHE A 45 -0.98 -1.64 3.45
C PHE A 45 -0.30 -1.88 2.11
N ASP A 46 -0.27 -3.13 1.65
CA ASP A 46 0.19 -3.50 0.31
C ASP A 46 -0.87 -3.20 -0.75
N ALA A 47 -2.13 -3.38 -0.39
CA ALA A 47 -3.27 -3.11 -1.26
C ALA A 47 -4.49 -2.68 -0.47
N VAL A 48 -5.39 -1.99 -1.15
CA VAL A 48 -6.75 -1.70 -0.67
C VAL A 48 -7.77 -2.21 -1.68
N THR A 49 -8.80 -2.90 -1.19
CA THR A 49 -9.83 -3.49 -2.02
C THR A 49 -11.10 -2.65 -2.02
N PHE A 50 -11.64 -2.40 -3.22
CA PHE A 50 -12.88 -1.67 -3.40
C PHE A 50 -13.93 -2.54 -4.08
N THR A 51 -15.07 -2.73 -3.42
CA THR A 51 -16.21 -3.49 -3.94
C THR A 51 -17.34 -2.59 -4.47
N SER A 52 -17.22 -1.26 -4.31
CA SER A 52 -18.19 -0.30 -4.82
C SER A 52 -17.56 1.06 -5.10
N ALA A 53 -18.06 1.76 -6.13
CA ALA A 53 -17.62 3.11 -6.46
C ALA A 53 -17.85 4.14 -5.33
N PRO A 54 -18.97 4.09 -4.57
CA PRO A 54 -19.14 4.97 -3.41
C PRO A 54 -18.10 4.77 -2.32
N ALA A 55 -17.62 3.53 -2.09
CA ALA A 55 -16.54 3.29 -1.11
C ALA A 55 -15.22 3.93 -1.57
N ALA A 56 -14.86 3.80 -2.85
CA ALA A 56 -13.68 4.46 -3.41
C ALA A 56 -13.79 6.01 -3.33
N ALA A 57 -14.96 6.55 -3.65
CA ALA A 57 -15.22 7.98 -3.53
C ALA A 57 -15.13 8.47 -2.08
N ALA A 58 -15.64 7.69 -1.12
CA ALA A 58 -15.60 8.04 0.30
C ALA A 58 -14.16 8.12 0.85
N VAL A 59 -13.26 7.22 0.41
CA VAL A 59 -11.84 7.27 0.78
C VAL A 59 -11.19 8.56 0.26
N LEU A 60 -11.45 8.94 -1.00
CA LEU A 60 -10.92 10.17 -1.59
C LEU A 60 -11.50 11.43 -0.92
N GLU A 61 -12.78 11.43 -0.58
CA GLU A 61 -13.42 12.55 0.13
C GLU A 61 -12.86 12.69 1.54
N ARG A 62 -12.74 11.57 2.28
CA ARG A 62 -12.17 11.60 3.63
C ARG A 62 -10.72 12.06 3.63
N SER A 63 -9.91 11.68 2.67
CA SER A 63 -8.52 12.14 2.58
C SER A 63 -8.41 13.66 2.40
N ARG A 64 -9.37 14.29 1.70
CA ARG A 64 -9.48 15.76 1.60
C ARG A 64 -9.87 16.40 2.91
N GLU A 65 -10.87 15.83 3.60
CA GLU A 65 -11.31 16.32 4.92
C GLU A 65 -10.20 16.24 5.97
N LEU A 66 -9.29 15.26 5.84
CA LEU A 66 -8.12 15.09 6.73
C LEU A 66 -6.87 15.84 6.24
N ASP A 67 -6.95 16.60 5.14
CA ASP A 67 -5.82 17.32 4.51
C ASP A 67 -4.62 16.43 4.15
N ILE A 68 -4.89 15.20 3.70
CA ILE A 68 -3.89 14.21 3.30
C ILE A 68 -4.13 13.62 1.89
N GLU A 69 -4.93 14.28 1.04
CA GLU A 69 -5.29 13.76 -0.30
C GLU A 69 -4.03 13.51 -1.14
N ASP A 70 -3.09 14.44 -1.16
CA ASP A 70 -1.86 14.30 -1.95
C ASP A 70 -1.01 13.13 -1.48
N GLN A 71 -0.90 12.92 -0.17
CA GLN A 71 -0.17 11.80 0.41
C GLN A 71 -0.86 10.46 0.08
N LEU A 72 -2.18 10.39 0.17
CA LEU A 72 -2.97 9.22 -0.18
C LEU A 72 -2.83 8.89 -1.67
N LEU A 73 -2.97 9.88 -2.55
CA LEU A 73 -2.83 9.70 -4.00
C LEU A 73 -1.41 9.26 -4.38
N ALA A 74 -0.38 9.85 -3.74
CA ALA A 74 1.00 9.42 -3.94
C ALA A 74 1.17 7.94 -3.54
N ALA A 75 0.65 7.53 -2.37
CA ALA A 75 0.72 6.15 -1.92
C ALA A 75 0.00 5.18 -2.88
N LEU A 76 -1.21 5.51 -3.33
CA LEU A 76 -1.99 4.70 -4.26
C LEU A 76 -1.41 4.62 -5.68
N ARG A 77 -0.53 5.55 -6.06
CA ARG A 77 0.14 5.55 -7.37
C ARG A 77 1.40 4.70 -7.39
N THR A 78 2.03 4.46 -6.25
CA THR A 78 3.36 3.85 -6.17
C THR A 78 3.42 2.59 -5.32
N ASP A 79 2.84 2.60 -4.11
CA ASP A 79 3.14 1.61 -3.09
C ASP A 79 1.94 0.79 -2.65
N VAL A 80 0.73 1.36 -2.72
CA VAL A 80 -0.51 0.71 -2.25
C VAL A 80 -1.41 0.41 -3.43
N HIS A 81 -1.55 -0.86 -3.78
CA HIS A 81 -2.31 -1.27 -4.97
C HIS A 81 -3.82 -1.15 -4.76
N ALA A 82 -4.50 -0.41 -5.65
CA ALA A 82 -5.95 -0.27 -5.64
C ALA A 82 -6.61 -1.43 -6.43
N MET A 83 -7.14 -2.44 -5.72
CA MET A 83 -7.76 -3.63 -6.28
C MET A 83 -9.28 -3.46 -6.29
N CYS A 84 -9.88 -3.36 -7.46
CA CYS A 84 -11.30 -3.07 -7.64
C CYS A 84 -12.08 -4.28 -8.15
N VAL A 85 -13.35 -4.43 -7.75
CA VAL A 85 -14.19 -5.53 -8.24
C VAL A 85 -14.52 -5.38 -9.73
N GLY A 86 -14.37 -4.19 -10.31
CA GLY A 86 -14.65 -3.94 -11.72
C GLY A 86 -14.56 -2.46 -12.10
N PRO A 87 -14.73 -2.13 -13.40
CA PRO A 87 -14.45 -0.81 -13.95
C PRO A 87 -15.34 0.32 -13.40
N VAL A 88 -16.58 0.02 -13.01
CA VAL A 88 -17.45 1.02 -12.37
C VAL A 88 -16.87 1.44 -11.02
N THR A 89 -16.34 0.48 -10.26
CA THR A 89 -15.72 0.73 -8.95
C THR A 89 -14.42 1.53 -9.09
N SER A 90 -13.64 1.30 -10.14
CA SER A 90 -12.36 1.96 -10.41
C SER A 90 -12.49 3.44 -10.81
N ARG A 91 -13.62 3.85 -11.40
CA ARG A 91 -13.79 5.19 -11.99
C ARG A 91 -13.37 6.36 -11.09
N PRO A 92 -13.75 6.43 -9.80
CA PRO A 92 -13.34 7.53 -8.95
C PRO A 92 -11.81 7.65 -8.80
N LEU A 93 -11.11 6.52 -8.74
CA LEU A 93 -9.66 6.42 -8.59
C LEU A 93 -8.95 6.78 -9.91
N ILE A 94 -9.41 6.22 -11.03
CA ILE A 94 -8.86 6.51 -12.37
C ILE A 94 -8.96 8.00 -12.70
N ARG A 95 -10.05 8.68 -12.34
CA ARG A 95 -10.20 10.14 -12.52
C ARG A 95 -9.16 10.95 -11.73
N LYS A 96 -8.58 10.37 -10.67
CA LYS A 96 -7.50 10.95 -9.88
C LYS A 96 -6.10 10.47 -10.32
N GLY A 97 -5.99 9.77 -11.44
CA GLY A 97 -4.73 9.23 -11.95
C GLY A 97 -4.15 8.10 -11.09
N VAL A 98 -4.99 7.37 -10.36
CA VAL A 98 -4.57 6.21 -9.58
C VAL A 98 -4.69 4.96 -10.46
N PRO A 99 -3.61 4.16 -10.64
CA PRO A 99 -3.67 2.86 -11.28
C PRO A 99 -4.58 1.91 -10.48
N THR A 100 -5.37 1.12 -11.20
CA THR A 100 -6.28 0.15 -10.56
C THR A 100 -6.16 -1.19 -11.26
N SER A 101 -6.31 -2.28 -10.50
CA SER A 101 -6.42 -3.63 -11.03
C SER A 101 -7.79 -4.21 -10.73
N ALA A 102 -8.32 -5.03 -11.65
CA ALA A 102 -9.63 -5.64 -11.50
C ALA A 102 -9.68 -6.98 -12.26
N PRO A 103 -10.41 -8.00 -11.75
CA PRO A 103 -10.60 -9.26 -12.45
C PRO A 103 -11.49 -9.09 -13.70
N GLU A 104 -11.35 -9.97 -14.68
CA GLU A 104 -12.24 -10.00 -15.85
C GLU A 104 -13.72 -10.20 -15.48
N ARG A 105 -13.99 -11.05 -14.48
CA ARG A 105 -15.33 -11.28 -13.95
C ARG A 105 -15.58 -10.44 -12.71
N MET A 106 -16.51 -9.51 -12.77
CA MET A 106 -16.87 -8.56 -11.72
C MET A 106 -17.63 -9.24 -10.57
N ARG A 107 -16.96 -10.16 -9.86
CA ARG A 107 -17.52 -10.92 -8.72
C ARG A 107 -16.52 -10.90 -7.58
N LEU A 108 -17.02 -10.93 -6.33
CA LEU A 108 -16.17 -10.90 -5.14
C LEU A 108 -15.18 -12.07 -5.08
N GLY A 109 -15.62 -13.29 -5.42
CA GLY A 109 -14.72 -14.45 -5.48
C GLY A 109 -13.63 -14.33 -6.55
N ALA A 110 -13.94 -13.71 -7.70
CA ALA A 110 -12.95 -13.42 -8.73
C ALA A 110 -11.95 -12.36 -8.27
N LEU A 111 -12.41 -11.31 -7.55
CA LEU A 111 -11.53 -10.32 -6.94
C LEU A 111 -10.59 -10.96 -5.91
N ALA A 112 -11.10 -11.83 -5.04
CA ALA A 112 -10.27 -12.52 -4.05
C ALA A 112 -9.16 -13.36 -4.70
N ARG A 113 -9.50 -14.10 -5.76
CA ARG A 113 -8.51 -14.87 -6.54
C ARG A 113 -7.50 -13.94 -7.23
N HIS A 114 -7.96 -12.89 -7.87
CA HIS A 114 -7.11 -11.90 -8.54
C HIS A 114 -6.11 -11.27 -7.57
N ILE A 115 -6.53 -10.93 -6.35
CA ILE A 115 -5.64 -10.43 -5.30
C ILE A 115 -4.58 -11.47 -4.92
N ALA A 116 -4.98 -12.73 -4.75
CA ALA A 116 -4.08 -13.80 -4.37
C ALA A 116 -3.03 -14.11 -5.46
N GLU A 117 -3.39 -13.94 -6.73
CA GLU A 117 -2.50 -14.17 -7.88
C GLU A 117 -1.62 -12.96 -8.20
N GLU A 118 -2.18 -11.74 -8.22
CA GLU A 118 -1.49 -10.54 -8.68
C GLU A 118 -0.67 -9.84 -7.59
N LEU A 119 -1.21 -9.74 -6.35
CA LEU A 119 -0.55 -8.97 -5.30
C LEU A 119 0.85 -9.47 -4.94
N PRO A 120 1.12 -10.78 -4.87
CA PRO A 120 2.47 -11.28 -4.65
C PRO A 120 3.46 -10.86 -5.75
N LEU A 121 2.99 -10.74 -7.00
CA LEU A 121 3.82 -10.33 -8.14
C LEU A 121 4.08 -8.83 -8.13
N LEU A 122 3.08 -8.02 -7.80
CA LEU A 122 3.18 -6.56 -7.74
C LEU A 122 4.03 -6.07 -6.56
N GLY A 123 3.96 -6.79 -5.44
CA GLY A 123 4.68 -6.45 -4.21
C GLY A 123 6.03 -7.16 -4.06
N SER A 124 6.50 -7.92 -5.07
CA SER A 124 7.79 -8.59 -4.98
C SER A 124 8.93 -7.63 -5.33
N CYS A 125 9.90 -7.54 -4.44
CA CYS A 125 11.13 -6.79 -4.66
C CYS A 125 12.31 -7.68 -4.32
N THR A 126 13.18 -7.95 -5.29
CA THR A 126 14.39 -8.76 -5.10
C THR A 126 15.62 -7.87 -5.23
N PHE A 127 16.52 -7.96 -4.28
CA PHE A 127 17.79 -7.24 -4.28
C PHE A 127 18.88 -8.03 -3.57
N LYS A 128 20.17 -7.70 -3.84
CA LYS A 128 21.29 -8.26 -3.12
C LYS A 128 21.81 -7.28 -2.09
N ALA A 129 22.03 -7.74 -0.87
CA ALA A 129 22.60 -6.92 0.21
C ALA A 129 23.47 -7.78 1.12
N ALA A 130 24.69 -7.32 1.39
CA ALA A 130 25.70 -8.02 2.22
C ALA A 130 25.94 -9.47 1.77
N GLY A 131 25.92 -9.75 0.47
CA GLY A 131 26.11 -11.06 -0.12
C GLY A 131 24.89 -11.99 -0.12
N HIS A 132 23.76 -11.53 0.43
CA HIS A 132 22.49 -12.29 0.46
C HIS A 132 21.54 -11.85 -0.63
N VAL A 133 20.74 -12.79 -1.17
CA VAL A 133 19.57 -12.51 -2.00
C VAL A 133 18.37 -12.30 -1.08
N ILE A 134 17.80 -11.11 -1.12
CA ILE A 134 16.63 -10.76 -0.30
C ILE A 134 15.45 -10.55 -1.21
N GLU A 135 14.36 -11.25 -0.93
CA GLU A 135 13.11 -11.11 -1.65
C GLU A 135 11.99 -10.73 -0.68
N ILE A 136 11.29 -9.65 -1.00
CA ILE A 136 10.09 -9.21 -0.28
C ILE A 136 8.88 -9.63 -1.11
N ARG A 137 7.97 -10.41 -0.53
CA ARG A 137 6.69 -10.83 -1.12
C ARG A 137 5.55 -10.44 -0.17
N GLY A 138 4.90 -9.32 -0.41
CA GLY A 138 3.88 -8.82 0.50
C GLY A 138 4.44 -8.64 1.92
N THR A 139 3.89 -9.35 2.90
CA THR A 139 4.35 -9.33 4.31
C THR A 139 5.41 -10.37 4.64
N SER A 140 5.85 -11.15 3.65
CA SER A 140 6.88 -12.18 3.81
C SER A 140 8.22 -11.69 3.27
N VAL A 141 9.30 -12.08 3.92
CA VAL A 141 10.67 -11.81 3.46
C VAL A 141 11.41 -13.14 3.38
N LEU A 142 12.11 -13.35 2.27
CA LEU A 142 13.03 -14.46 2.10
C LEU A 142 14.46 -13.92 2.08
N VAL A 143 15.36 -14.62 2.74
CA VAL A 143 16.81 -14.41 2.66
C VAL A 143 17.40 -15.74 2.22
N ASP A 144 18.01 -15.76 1.04
CA ASP A 144 18.56 -16.97 0.39
C ASP A 144 17.52 -18.12 0.41
N ASP A 145 16.32 -17.84 -0.13
CA ASP A 145 15.14 -18.72 -0.19
C ASP A 145 14.55 -19.16 1.17
N SER A 146 15.13 -18.72 2.27
CA SER A 146 14.63 -19.02 3.62
C SER A 146 13.65 -17.94 4.10
N VAL A 147 12.41 -18.32 4.40
CA VAL A 147 11.39 -17.41 4.92
C VAL A 147 11.80 -16.88 6.28
N LYS A 148 11.80 -15.56 6.42
CA LYS A 148 12.09 -14.84 7.67
C LYS A 148 10.84 -14.16 8.19
N PRO A 149 10.35 -14.54 9.39
CA PRO A 149 9.22 -13.86 10.00
C PRO A 149 9.65 -12.48 10.50
N LEU A 150 9.04 -11.43 9.95
CA LEU A 150 9.26 -10.07 10.40
C LEU A 150 8.07 -9.55 11.21
N SER A 151 8.36 -8.76 12.24
CA SER A 151 7.33 -7.97 12.91
C SER A 151 6.81 -6.85 11.99
N PRO A 152 5.60 -6.30 12.23
CA PRO A 152 5.10 -5.15 11.47
C PRO A 152 6.08 -3.96 11.44
N SER A 153 6.74 -3.67 12.57
CA SER A 153 7.77 -2.63 12.66
C SER A 153 9.01 -2.97 11.84
N GLY A 154 9.46 -4.23 11.86
CA GLY A 154 10.58 -4.71 11.06
C GLY A 154 10.30 -4.58 9.56
N MET A 155 9.10 -4.98 9.12
CA MET A 155 8.67 -4.86 7.74
C MET A 155 8.59 -3.39 7.29
N ALA A 156 8.01 -2.50 8.12
CA ALA A 156 7.91 -1.08 7.81
C ALA A 156 9.31 -0.45 7.62
N ILE A 157 10.27 -0.77 8.49
CA ILE A 157 11.66 -0.31 8.37
C ILE A 157 12.30 -0.87 7.10
N LEU A 158 12.20 -2.18 6.85
CA LEU A 158 12.81 -2.80 5.67
C LEU A 158 12.30 -2.15 4.38
N ARG A 159 11.00 -1.94 4.26
CA ARG A 159 10.40 -1.25 3.11
C ARG A 159 10.91 0.18 2.94
N ALA A 160 10.98 0.97 4.03
CA ALA A 160 11.50 2.33 3.99
C ALA A 160 12.96 2.38 3.51
N LEU A 161 13.76 1.37 3.86
CA LEU A 161 15.15 1.26 3.41
C LEU A 161 15.24 0.81 1.94
N VAL A 162 14.35 -0.09 1.49
CA VAL A 162 14.27 -0.56 0.10
C VAL A 162 13.87 0.55 -0.86
N HIS A 163 13.01 1.48 -0.46
CA HIS A 163 12.66 2.64 -1.27
C HIS A 163 13.85 3.60 -1.55
N ARG A 164 14.95 3.46 -0.81
CA ARG A 164 16.19 4.21 -1.03
C ARG A 164 17.40 3.26 -1.04
N PRO A 165 17.54 2.41 -2.07
CA PRO A 165 18.60 1.40 -2.11
C PRO A 165 19.98 2.02 -1.94
N GLY A 166 20.75 1.56 -0.96
CA GLY A 166 22.07 2.12 -0.61
C GLY A 166 22.06 3.53 0.01
N GLY A 167 20.94 4.24 -0.07
CA GLY A 167 20.77 5.56 0.53
C GLY A 167 20.55 5.50 2.04
N VAL A 168 20.91 6.58 2.73
CA VAL A 168 20.71 6.71 4.19
C VAL A 168 19.31 7.21 4.47
N VAL A 169 18.56 6.49 5.31
CA VAL A 169 17.26 6.91 5.84
C VAL A 169 17.46 7.35 7.29
N SER A 170 17.03 8.57 7.62
CA SER A 170 17.22 9.13 8.95
C SER A 170 16.35 8.41 10.00
N ARG A 171 16.74 8.49 11.29
CA ARG A 171 15.91 7.95 12.37
C ARG A 171 14.53 8.60 12.44
N GLY A 172 14.46 9.91 12.15
CA GLY A 172 13.17 10.63 12.10
C GLY A 172 12.26 10.14 10.98
N ASP A 173 12.81 9.82 9.80
CA ASP A 173 12.03 9.26 8.69
C ASP A 173 11.56 7.84 9.01
N LEU A 174 12.42 7.02 9.61
CA LEU A 174 12.06 5.66 10.05
C LEU A 174 11.02 5.67 11.17
N LEU A 175 11.06 6.64 12.07
CA LEU A 175 10.06 6.78 13.12
C LEU A 175 8.65 7.03 12.55
N ARG A 176 8.55 7.82 11.49
CA ARG A 176 7.25 8.13 10.85
C ARG A 176 6.58 6.92 10.20
N VAL A 177 7.35 5.90 9.81
CA VAL A 177 6.80 4.68 9.21
C VAL A 177 6.53 3.57 10.22
N LEU A 178 7.00 3.70 11.45
CA LEU A 178 6.70 2.72 12.49
C LEU A 178 5.21 2.74 12.86
N PRO A 179 4.60 1.58 13.08
CA PRO A 179 3.24 1.51 13.60
C PRO A 179 3.18 2.05 15.04
N GLY A 180 2.17 2.88 15.32
CA GLY A 180 1.95 3.54 16.61
C GLY A 180 2.37 5.01 16.64
N ASP A 181 1.98 5.71 17.70
CA ASP A 181 2.22 7.15 17.89
C ASP A 181 3.54 7.44 18.66
N GLY A 182 4.52 6.57 18.54
CA GLY A 182 5.81 6.70 19.25
C GLY A 182 6.56 7.96 18.81
N SER A 183 6.93 8.80 19.76
CA SER A 183 7.78 9.98 19.54
C SER A 183 9.26 9.72 19.81
N ASP A 184 9.61 8.51 20.27
CA ASP A 184 10.97 8.17 20.70
C ASP A 184 11.76 7.47 19.59
N THR A 185 12.88 8.09 19.19
CA THR A 185 13.85 7.51 18.23
C THR A 185 14.47 6.19 18.72
N HIS A 186 14.44 5.90 20.02
CA HIS A 186 14.90 4.64 20.61
C HIS A 186 14.06 3.44 20.11
N ALA A 187 12.78 3.68 19.79
CA ALA A 187 11.91 2.67 19.16
C ALA A 187 12.47 2.21 17.80
N VAL A 188 13.06 3.12 17.02
CA VAL A 188 13.70 2.81 15.73
C VAL A 188 14.91 1.89 15.93
N ASP A 189 15.79 2.23 16.87
CA ASP A 189 17.01 1.47 17.14
C ASP A 189 16.66 0.04 17.59
N THR A 190 15.65 -0.09 18.45
CA THR A 190 15.12 -1.40 18.89
C THR A 190 14.51 -2.19 17.73
N ALA A 191 13.72 -1.54 16.88
CA ALA A 191 13.11 -2.19 15.71
C ALA A 191 14.16 -2.64 14.68
N VAL A 192 15.20 -1.84 14.45
CA VAL A 192 16.35 -2.22 13.60
C VAL A 192 17.12 -3.40 14.19
N LEU A 193 17.33 -3.44 15.51
CA LEU A 193 18.00 -4.57 16.15
C LEU A 193 17.21 -5.88 15.92
N ARG A 194 15.89 -5.83 16.14
CA ARG A 194 15.01 -6.98 15.91
C ARG A 194 14.97 -7.39 14.43
N LEU A 195 14.95 -6.41 13.51
CA LEU A 195 15.01 -6.66 12.06
C LEU A 195 16.30 -7.40 11.69
N ARG A 196 17.46 -6.94 12.16
CA ARG A 196 18.76 -7.60 11.91
C ARG A 196 18.78 -9.05 12.41
N THR A 197 18.26 -9.28 13.61
CA THR A 197 18.14 -10.63 14.18
C THR A 197 17.24 -11.51 13.33
N ALA A 198 16.10 -11.00 12.89
CA ALA A 198 15.16 -11.76 12.07
C ALA A 198 15.69 -12.06 10.66
N LEU A 199 16.42 -11.14 10.03
CA LEU A 199 17.06 -11.35 8.73
C LEU A 199 18.21 -12.37 8.80
N GLY A 200 18.82 -12.56 9.98
CA GLY A 200 19.92 -13.52 10.18
C GLY A 200 21.32 -12.95 9.95
N ASP A 201 21.44 -11.76 9.35
CA ASP A 201 22.71 -11.04 9.22
C ASP A 201 22.53 -9.54 9.55
N LYS A 202 23.31 -9.08 10.53
CA LYS A 202 23.33 -7.66 10.96
C LYS A 202 23.87 -6.72 9.90
N ASN A 203 24.65 -7.22 8.95
CA ASN A 203 25.30 -6.41 7.91
C ASN A 203 24.31 -5.99 6.82
N ILE A 204 23.20 -6.70 6.62
CA ILE A 204 22.16 -6.35 5.65
C ILE A 204 21.65 -4.92 5.87
N VAL A 205 21.49 -4.52 7.14
CA VAL A 205 21.11 -3.16 7.53
C VAL A 205 22.27 -2.48 8.23
N ALA A 206 22.99 -1.64 7.52
CA ALA A 206 24.16 -0.93 8.06
C ALA A 206 23.74 0.32 8.85
N THR A 207 24.46 0.60 9.94
CA THR A 207 24.34 1.87 10.68
C THR A 207 25.24 2.92 10.05
N VAL A 208 24.71 4.10 9.77
CA VAL A 208 25.48 5.27 9.39
C VAL A 208 25.52 6.23 10.58
N VAL A 209 26.68 6.33 11.20
CA VAL A 209 26.86 7.09 12.45
C VAL A 209 26.29 8.50 12.32
N LYS A 210 25.49 8.93 13.31
CA LYS A 210 24.79 10.22 13.39
C LYS A 210 23.80 10.52 12.26
N ARG A 211 23.65 9.66 11.25
CA ARG A 211 22.78 9.91 10.07
C ARG A 211 21.58 8.99 10.00
N GLY A 212 21.66 7.74 10.45
CA GLY A 212 20.56 6.78 10.39
C GLY A 212 21.00 5.39 9.93
N TYR A 213 20.21 4.77 9.07
CA TYR A 213 20.40 3.41 8.58
C TYR A 213 20.32 3.34 7.07
N ARG A 214 20.96 2.33 6.47
CA ARG A 214 20.86 2.03 5.03
C ARG A 214 20.88 0.52 4.81
N LEU A 215 20.36 0.07 3.69
CA LEU A 215 20.65 -1.26 3.18
C LEU A 215 22.07 -1.30 2.63
N ALA A 216 22.81 -2.35 2.98
CA ALA A 216 24.12 -2.62 2.40
C ALA A 216 23.96 -3.33 1.03
N VAL A 217 23.31 -2.63 0.08
CA VAL A 217 23.07 -3.15 -1.26
C VAL A 217 24.41 -3.40 -1.94
N ASP A 218 24.57 -4.60 -2.49
CA ASP A 218 25.75 -4.95 -3.28
C ASP A 218 25.71 -4.17 -4.60
N SER A 219 26.87 -3.63 -5.01
CA SER A 219 26.99 -2.93 -6.29
C SER A 219 26.55 -3.86 -7.40
N ARG A 220 25.68 -3.40 -8.34
CA ARG A 220 25.46 -4.12 -9.58
C ARG A 220 26.82 -4.27 -10.25
N HIS A 221 27.35 -5.49 -10.32
CA HIS A 221 28.28 -5.81 -11.39
C HIS A 221 27.40 -5.84 -12.64
N ASP A 222 27.49 -4.80 -13.47
CA ASP A 222 27.10 -4.88 -14.86
C ASP A 222 28.09 -5.88 -15.48
N ASP A 223 27.63 -7.12 -15.62
CA ASP A 223 28.32 -8.07 -16.49
C ASP A 223 28.19 -7.55 -17.92
N VAL A 224 29.34 -7.14 -18.46
CA VAL A 224 29.59 -6.73 -19.85
C VAL A 224 29.39 -7.93 -20.77
#